data_7daffc40c177b829f8a54e9be4d441c6
#
_entry.id   7daffc40c177b829f8a54e9be4d441c6
#
_cell.length_a   1.000
_cell.length_b   1.000
_cell.length_c   1.000
_cell.angle_alpha   90.00
_cell.angle_beta   90.00
_cell.angle_gamma   90.00
#
_symmetry.space_group_name_H-M   'P 1'
#
loop_
_entity.id
_entity.type
_entity.pdbx_description
1 polymer ?
#
loop_
_entity_poly.entity_id
_entity_poly.type
_entity_poly.pdbx_seq_one_letter_code
_entity_poly.pdbx_strand_id
1 'polypeptide(L)'
;MDKYDLITRNLQEVIEEKELKELLKKKKNPSVYWGTMPTGSVSIAYFFPMLKIADFLNAGLKVKILLADLHAALDSVPWEILEKRYEYYEELILTILKTIKVDVSKLEFVKGSELQLKEEYFHDLLKLSTFSTINASKKAASEVVKLGDNPKLSGIIYPLMQALDEEYLKVDMQFGGMDQRKIMVFAREYLPKIGYKKRIELLNPLIRGL
;
A
#
# COMPACT_ATOMS: atom_id res chain seq x y z
N MET A 1 -4.26 -23.90 -11.09
CA MET A 1 -3.29 -22.79 -11.14
C MET A 1 -2.46 -22.90 -9.89
N ASP A 2 -1.14 -22.84 -10.01
CA ASP A 2 -0.28 -22.89 -8.85
C ASP A 2 -0.32 -21.57 -8.05
N LYS A 3 0.29 -21.56 -6.87
CA LYS A 3 0.27 -20.41 -5.97
C LYS A 3 0.99 -19.20 -6.57
N TYR A 4 2.09 -19.43 -7.26
CA TYR A 4 2.87 -18.38 -7.90
C TYR A 4 2.09 -17.76 -9.06
N ASP A 5 1.50 -18.58 -9.93
CA ASP A 5 0.68 -18.12 -11.06
C ASP A 5 -0.49 -17.26 -10.58
N LEU A 6 -1.19 -17.70 -9.50
CA LEU A 6 -2.33 -16.98 -8.98
C LEU A 6 -1.92 -15.61 -8.41
N ILE A 7 -0.76 -15.53 -7.75
CA ILE A 7 -0.23 -14.27 -7.21
C ILE A 7 0.19 -13.32 -8.34
N THR A 8 0.81 -13.84 -9.41
CA THR A 8 1.44 -13.00 -10.44
C THR A 8 0.56 -12.73 -11.66
N ARG A 9 -0.53 -13.49 -11.88
CA ARG A 9 -1.41 -13.26 -13.01
C ARG A 9 -1.93 -11.84 -13.07
N ASN A 10 -1.96 -11.26 -14.26
CA ASN A 10 -2.45 -9.92 -14.53
C ASN A 10 -1.66 -8.78 -13.84
N LEU A 11 -0.54 -9.06 -13.18
CA LEU A 11 0.38 -8.02 -12.75
C LEU A 11 1.16 -7.48 -13.95
N GLN A 12 1.47 -6.20 -13.92
CA GLN A 12 2.33 -5.57 -14.92
C GLN A 12 3.80 -5.77 -14.58
N GLU A 13 4.16 -5.77 -13.30
CA GLU A 13 5.53 -5.92 -12.84
C GLU A 13 5.58 -6.60 -11.47
N VAL A 14 6.60 -7.40 -11.25
CA VAL A 14 7.00 -7.93 -9.94
C VAL A 14 8.44 -7.51 -9.72
N ILE A 15 8.68 -6.63 -8.74
CA ILE A 15 10.05 -6.26 -8.35
C ILE A 15 10.56 -7.34 -7.40
N GLU A 16 11.71 -7.94 -7.74
CA GLU A 16 12.33 -9.06 -7.04
C GLU A 16 11.58 -10.39 -7.18
N GLU A 17 11.29 -10.76 -8.40
CA GLU A 17 10.61 -12.03 -8.73
C GLU A 17 11.32 -13.26 -8.16
N LYS A 18 12.65 -13.25 -8.10
CA LYS A 18 13.44 -14.35 -7.49
C LYS A 18 13.15 -14.48 -5.99
N GLU A 19 13.09 -13.34 -5.28
CA GLU A 19 12.77 -13.32 -3.85
C GLU A 19 11.32 -13.80 -3.61
N LEU A 20 10.37 -13.48 -4.50
CA LEU A 20 9.01 -14.00 -4.43
C LEU A 20 8.98 -15.53 -4.51
N LYS A 21 9.67 -16.11 -5.49
CA LYS A 21 9.76 -17.57 -5.64
C LYS A 21 10.38 -18.26 -4.42
N GLU A 22 11.41 -17.64 -3.83
CA GLU A 22 12.02 -18.15 -2.61
C GLU A 22 11.11 -18.02 -1.38
N LEU A 23 10.43 -16.88 -1.24
CA LEU A 23 9.46 -16.64 -0.17
C LEU A 23 8.36 -17.70 -0.18
N LEU A 24 7.81 -18.00 -1.35
CA LEU A 24 6.73 -18.98 -1.52
C LEU A 24 7.16 -20.41 -1.19
N LYS A 25 8.45 -20.75 -1.37
CA LYS A 25 9.01 -22.04 -0.95
C LYS A 25 9.18 -22.12 0.57
N LYS A 26 9.60 -21.02 1.21
CA LYS A 26 9.98 -20.99 2.63
C LYS A 26 8.78 -20.74 3.57
N LYS A 27 7.78 -19.97 3.13
CA LYS A 27 6.68 -19.47 3.98
C LYS A 27 5.33 -19.99 3.50
N LYS A 28 4.63 -20.77 4.33
CA LYS A 28 3.33 -21.35 4.01
C LYS A 28 2.25 -20.28 3.76
N ASN A 29 2.21 -19.27 4.63
CA ASN A 29 1.25 -18.15 4.57
C ASN A 29 2.01 -16.82 4.53
N PRO A 30 2.58 -16.43 3.38
CA PRO A 30 3.17 -15.10 3.24
C PRO A 30 2.11 -14.02 3.33
N SER A 31 2.54 -12.79 3.61
CA SER A 31 1.64 -11.65 3.81
C SER A 31 1.87 -10.58 2.77
N VAL A 32 0.78 -9.92 2.39
CA VAL A 32 0.78 -8.79 1.46
C VAL A 32 -0.11 -7.69 2.01
N TYR A 33 0.23 -6.42 1.80
CA TYR A 33 -0.69 -5.34 2.05
C TYR A 33 -1.01 -4.56 0.77
N TRP A 34 -2.19 -3.98 0.78
CA TRP A 34 -2.63 -2.97 -0.16
C TRP A 34 -3.11 -1.76 0.61
N GLY A 35 -2.59 -0.57 0.27
CA GLY A 35 -3.01 0.69 0.87
C GLY A 35 -3.96 1.44 -0.04
N THR A 36 -4.98 2.05 0.55
CA THR A 36 -5.87 2.97 -0.16
C THR A 36 -6.27 4.15 0.72
N MET A 37 -6.35 5.32 0.10
CA MET A 37 -6.82 6.53 0.78
C MET A 37 -8.34 6.65 0.65
N PRO A 38 -9.08 6.87 1.74
CA PRO A 38 -10.51 7.10 1.71
C PRO A 38 -10.87 8.53 1.25
N THR A 39 -10.62 8.84 -0.03
CA THR A 39 -10.71 10.21 -0.56
C THR A 39 -12.10 10.61 -1.08
N GLY A 40 -12.94 9.67 -1.50
CA GLY A 40 -14.23 10.01 -2.13
C GLY A 40 -15.17 8.83 -2.30
N SER A 41 -16.18 8.99 -3.15
CA SER A 41 -17.03 7.87 -3.55
C SER A 41 -16.23 6.86 -4.36
N VAL A 42 -16.39 5.60 -4.03
CA VAL A 42 -15.69 4.52 -4.72
C VAL A 42 -16.31 4.29 -6.10
N SER A 43 -15.47 4.26 -7.14
CA SER A 43 -15.89 3.97 -8.51
C SER A 43 -15.76 2.47 -8.83
N ILE A 44 -16.31 2.06 -9.96
CA ILE A 44 -16.19 0.68 -10.47
C ILE A 44 -14.72 0.23 -10.63
N ALA A 45 -13.78 1.17 -10.76
CA ALA A 45 -12.35 0.87 -10.85
C ALA A 45 -11.80 0.14 -9.61
N TYR A 46 -12.45 0.29 -8.45
CA TYR A 46 -12.08 -0.47 -7.25
C TYR A 46 -12.26 -1.98 -7.38
N PHE A 47 -13.08 -2.42 -8.32
CA PHE A 47 -13.28 -3.85 -8.57
C PHE A 47 -11.97 -4.55 -8.98
N PHE A 48 -11.09 -3.86 -9.69
CA PHE A 48 -9.84 -4.45 -10.17
C PHE A 48 -8.85 -4.80 -9.07
N PRO A 49 -8.47 -3.89 -8.14
CA PRO A 49 -7.67 -4.29 -7.00
C PRO A 49 -8.36 -5.35 -6.13
N MET A 50 -9.70 -5.34 -6.02
CA MET A 50 -10.43 -6.37 -5.26
C MET A 50 -10.32 -7.75 -5.90
N LEU A 51 -10.35 -7.87 -7.23
CA LEU A 51 -10.10 -9.14 -7.92
C LEU A 51 -8.68 -9.65 -7.63
N LYS A 52 -7.69 -8.77 -7.54
CA LYS A 52 -6.32 -9.17 -7.21
C LYS A 52 -6.16 -9.56 -5.75
N ILE A 53 -6.82 -8.85 -4.85
CA ILE A 53 -6.91 -9.23 -3.42
C ILE A 53 -7.56 -10.60 -3.27
N ALA A 54 -8.60 -10.89 -4.07
CA ALA A 54 -9.21 -12.21 -4.13
C ALA A 54 -8.21 -13.30 -4.55
N ASP A 55 -7.36 -13.02 -5.52
CA ASP A 55 -6.29 -13.93 -5.92
C ASP A 55 -5.31 -14.22 -4.78
N PHE A 56 -4.91 -13.19 -4.03
CA PHE A 56 -4.02 -13.36 -2.89
C PHE A 56 -4.66 -14.20 -1.78
N LEU A 57 -5.91 -13.94 -1.44
CA LEU A 57 -6.65 -14.73 -0.44
C LEU A 57 -6.80 -16.19 -0.89
N ASN A 58 -7.18 -16.43 -2.16
CA ASN A 58 -7.31 -17.76 -2.73
C ASN A 58 -5.97 -18.50 -2.84
N ALA A 59 -4.85 -17.75 -3.01
CA ALA A 59 -3.50 -18.30 -2.92
C ALA A 59 -3.06 -18.60 -1.47
N GLY A 60 -3.90 -18.28 -0.48
CA GLY A 60 -3.65 -18.54 0.94
C GLY A 60 -2.76 -17.51 1.64
N LEU A 61 -2.58 -16.33 1.05
CA LEU A 61 -1.86 -15.23 1.68
C LEU A 61 -2.68 -14.64 2.84
N LYS A 62 -1.96 -14.06 3.81
CA LYS A 62 -2.54 -13.11 4.75
C LYS A 62 -2.56 -11.74 4.08
N VAL A 63 -3.74 -11.13 3.97
CA VAL A 63 -3.91 -9.84 3.31
C VAL A 63 -4.24 -8.77 4.33
N LYS A 64 -3.49 -7.67 4.31
CA LYS A 64 -3.80 -6.46 5.07
C LYS A 64 -4.28 -5.37 4.12
N ILE A 65 -5.37 -4.73 4.46
CA ILE A 65 -5.84 -3.52 3.78
C ILE A 65 -5.60 -2.33 4.70
N LEU A 66 -4.65 -1.48 4.33
CA LEU A 66 -4.39 -0.23 5.02
C LEU A 66 -5.37 0.83 4.51
N LEU A 67 -6.32 1.22 5.34
CA LEU A 67 -7.14 2.39 5.10
C LEU A 67 -6.39 3.63 5.62
N ALA A 68 -5.72 4.30 4.69
CA ALA A 68 -4.71 5.32 4.96
C ALA A 68 -5.38 6.70 5.19
N ASP A 69 -6.06 6.86 6.32
CA ASP A 69 -6.79 8.07 6.70
C ASP A 69 -5.87 9.29 6.85
N LEU A 70 -4.69 9.14 7.47
CA LEU A 70 -3.73 10.25 7.57
C LEU A 70 -3.14 10.61 6.22
N HIS A 71 -2.90 9.67 5.32
CA HIS A 71 -2.47 9.97 3.96
C HIS A 71 -3.56 10.76 3.20
N ALA A 72 -4.83 10.42 3.41
CA ALA A 72 -5.94 11.18 2.85
C ALA A 72 -5.96 12.63 3.38
N ALA A 73 -5.71 12.84 4.68
CA ALA A 73 -5.57 14.18 5.25
C ALA A 73 -4.37 14.95 4.68
N LEU A 74 -3.23 14.29 4.51
CA LEU A 74 -2.03 14.87 3.89
C LEU A 74 -2.28 15.28 2.43
N ASP A 75 -3.19 14.59 1.72
CA ASP A 75 -3.65 14.92 0.37
C ASP A 75 -4.91 15.82 0.35
N SER A 76 -5.16 16.50 1.47
CA SER A 76 -6.17 17.57 1.60
C SER A 76 -7.61 17.10 1.80
N VAL A 77 -7.86 15.87 2.23
CA VAL A 77 -9.16 15.46 2.75
C VAL A 77 -9.39 16.14 4.11
N PRO A 78 -10.55 16.77 4.35
CA PRO A 78 -10.85 17.38 5.65
C PRO A 78 -10.79 16.38 6.81
N TRP A 79 -10.17 16.77 7.93
CA TRP A 79 -9.95 15.91 9.08
C TRP A 79 -11.25 15.40 9.71
N GLU A 80 -12.30 16.21 9.67
CA GLU A 80 -13.60 15.95 10.31
C GLU A 80 -14.38 14.80 9.67
N ILE A 81 -14.02 14.43 8.43
CA ILE A 81 -14.72 13.38 7.69
C ILE A 81 -13.94 12.07 7.61
N LEU A 82 -12.71 12.02 8.11
CA LEU A 82 -11.83 10.84 7.96
C LEU A 82 -12.44 9.58 8.57
N GLU A 83 -13.04 9.68 9.77
CA GLU A 83 -13.67 8.54 10.43
C GLU A 83 -14.81 7.94 9.61
N LYS A 84 -15.73 8.78 9.15
CA LYS A 84 -16.87 8.34 8.31
C LYS A 84 -16.40 7.74 6.98
N ARG A 85 -15.30 8.25 6.45
CA ARG A 85 -14.69 7.72 5.24
C ARG A 85 -14.05 6.36 5.47
N TYR A 86 -13.38 6.18 6.61
CA TYR A 86 -12.81 4.91 7.02
C TYR A 86 -13.91 3.83 7.08
N GLU A 87 -14.96 4.05 7.84
CA GLU A 87 -16.08 3.11 8.01
C GLU A 87 -16.73 2.75 6.65
N TYR A 88 -16.97 3.76 5.81
CA TYR A 88 -17.54 3.55 4.47
C TYR A 88 -16.66 2.66 3.59
N TYR A 89 -15.34 2.89 3.58
CA TYR A 89 -14.43 2.10 2.75
C TYR A 89 -14.27 0.67 3.26
N GLU A 90 -14.19 0.48 4.56
CA GLU A 90 -14.11 -0.85 5.17
C GLU A 90 -15.32 -1.71 4.80
N GLU A 91 -16.54 -1.18 5.02
CA GLU A 91 -17.78 -1.87 4.69
C GLU A 91 -17.90 -2.17 3.19
N LEU A 92 -17.58 -1.21 2.35
CA LEU A 92 -17.67 -1.37 0.90
C LEU A 92 -16.70 -2.43 0.38
N ILE A 93 -15.43 -2.38 0.77
CA ILE A 93 -14.42 -3.35 0.34
C ILE A 93 -14.82 -4.76 0.79
N LEU A 94 -15.25 -4.89 2.05
CA LEU A 94 -15.71 -6.17 2.57
C LEU A 94 -16.93 -6.70 1.80
N THR A 95 -17.86 -5.82 1.43
CA THR A 95 -19.06 -6.17 0.65
C THR A 95 -18.69 -6.63 -0.75
N ILE A 96 -17.76 -5.96 -1.43
CA ILE A 96 -17.28 -6.37 -2.76
C ILE A 96 -16.67 -7.78 -2.68
N LEU A 97 -15.76 -8.02 -1.72
CA LEU A 97 -15.09 -9.31 -1.57
C LEU A 97 -16.08 -10.44 -1.25
N LYS A 98 -17.06 -10.19 -0.39
CA LYS A 98 -18.14 -11.16 -0.10
C LYS A 98 -19.02 -11.43 -1.33
N THR A 99 -19.33 -10.42 -2.12
CA THR A 99 -20.15 -10.55 -3.34
C THR A 99 -19.47 -11.44 -4.38
N ILE A 100 -18.15 -11.37 -4.51
CA ILE A 100 -17.38 -12.27 -5.38
C ILE A 100 -17.04 -13.61 -4.70
N LYS A 101 -17.64 -13.90 -3.55
CA LYS A 101 -17.56 -15.17 -2.81
C LYS A 101 -16.15 -15.60 -2.42
N VAL A 102 -15.33 -14.63 -1.98
CA VAL A 102 -13.97 -14.89 -1.48
C VAL A 102 -14.01 -15.15 0.02
N ASP A 103 -13.25 -16.14 0.48
CA ASP A 103 -13.01 -16.34 1.91
C ASP A 103 -12.13 -15.23 2.46
N VAL A 104 -12.71 -14.41 3.34
CA VAL A 104 -12.06 -13.26 3.96
C VAL A 104 -11.45 -13.56 5.35
N SER A 105 -11.37 -14.83 5.73
CA SER A 105 -10.84 -15.23 7.06
C SER A 105 -9.36 -14.82 7.29
N LYS A 106 -8.62 -14.55 6.22
CA LYS A 106 -7.22 -14.09 6.26
C LYS A 106 -7.06 -12.61 5.88
N LEU A 107 -8.17 -11.86 5.84
CA LEU A 107 -8.18 -10.43 5.59
C LEU A 107 -8.17 -9.68 6.92
N GLU A 108 -7.34 -8.65 7.01
CA GLU A 108 -7.24 -7.73 8.14
C GLU A 108 -7.33 -6.30 7.61
N PHE A 109 -8.20 -5.47 8.19
CA PHE A 109 -8.19 -4.03 7.96
C PHE A 109 -7.29 -3.36 9.02
N VAL A 110 -6.51 -2.41 8.59
CA VAL A 110 -5.66 -1.60 9.46
C VAL A 110 -5.97 -0.14 9.22
N LYS A 111 -6.30 0.58 10.28
CA LYS A 111 -6.48 2.02 10.23
C LYS A 111 -5.13 2.72 10.27
N GLY A 112 -4.88 3.62 9.31
CA GLY A 112 -3.59 4.29 9.20
C GLY A 112 -3.21 5.03 10.48
N SER A 113 -4.11 5.82 11.06
CA SER A 113 -3.87 6.59 12.28
C SER A 113 -3.51 5.71 13.49
N GLU A 114 -4.06 4.52 13.64
CA GLU A 114 -3.71 3.59 14.72
C GLU A 114 -2.28 3.05 14.62
N LEU A 115 -1.73 3.04 13.42
CA LEU A 115 -0.37 2.61 13.14
C LEU A 115 0.61 3.79 13.17
N GLN A 116 0.27 4.87 12.49
CA GLN A 116 1.16 5.97 12.11
C GLN A 116 1.34 7.03 13.22
N LEU A 117 0.43 7.06 14.22
CA LEU A 117 0.54 7.95 15.38
C LEU A 117 1.31 7.33 16.56
N LYS A 118 1.89 6.15 16.40
CA LYS A 118 2.74 5.55 17.43
C LYS A 118 4.06 6.28 17.53
N GLU A 119 4.58 6.38 18.74
CA GLU A 119 5.84 7.08 19.04
C GLU A 119 7.01 6.54 18.21
N GLU A 120 7.15 5.23 18.15
CA GLU A 120 8.19 4.56 17.36
C GLU A 120 8.08 4.83 15.86
N TYR A 121 6.86 4.91 15.32
CA TYR A 121 6.66 5.27 13.92
C TYR A 121 7.12 6.70 13.63
N PHE A 122 6.73 7.63 14.50
CA PHE A 122 7.13 9.02 14.35
C PHE A 122 8.64 9.20 14.49
N HIS A 123 9.26 8.50 15.44
CA HIS A 123 10.72 8.48 15.60
C HIS A 123 11.40 8.01 14.30
N ASP A 124 10.92 6.92 13.69
CA ASP A 124 11.49 6.40 12.46
C ASP A 124 11.21 7.28 11.25
N LEU A 125 10.08 8.00 11.23
CA LEU A 125 9.80 9.01 10.22
C LEU A 125 10.85 10.13 10.25
N LEU A 126 11.18 10.64 11.45
CA LEU A 126 12.23 11.62 11.61
C LEU A 126 13.60 11.06 11.19
N LYS A 127 13.92 9.83 11.61
CA LYS A 127 15.15 9.14 11.22
C LYS A 127 15.25 8.96 9.70
N LEU A 128 14.18 8.50 9.04
CA LEU A 128 14.13 8.32 7.59
C LEU A 128 14.31 9.66 6.86
N SER A 129 13.76 10.74 7.41
CA SER A 129 13.89 12.09 6.84
C SER A 129 15.32 12.59 6.79
N THR A 130 16.21 12.12 7.68
CA THR A 130 17.64 12.50 7.66
C THR A 130 18.43 11.85 6.52
N PHE A 131 17.90 10.80 5.91
CA PHE A 131 18.51 10.10 4.78
C PHE A 131 17.92 10.47 3.43
N SER A 132 16.70 11.02 3.40
CA SER A 132 16.00 11.38 2.16
C SER A 132 16.12 12.87 1.86
N THR A 133 16.29 13.21 0.59
CA THR A 133 16.30 14.60 0.15
C THR A 133 14.89 15.03 -0.29
N ILE A 134 14.62 16.34 -0.29
CA ILE A 134 13.38 16.91 -0.83
C ILE A 134 13.15 16.44 -2.29
N ASN A 135 14.21 16.43 -3.11
CA ASN A 135 14.08 16.01 -4.51
C ASN A 135 13.77 14.52 -4.65
N ALA A 136 14.35 13.65 -3.81
CA ALA A 136 14.03 12.24 -3.80
C ALA A 136 12.57 12.00 -3.40
N SER A 137 12.11 12.69 -2.36
CA SER A 137 10.72 12.63 -1.89
C SER A 137 9.74 13.15 -2.96
N LYS A 138 10.01 14.31 -3.58
CA LYS A 138 9.21 14.85 -4.69
C LYS A 138 9.13 13.86 -5.85
N LYS A 139 10.25 13.24 -6.23
CA LYS A 139 10.29 12.25 -7.31
C LYS A 139 9.45 11.02 -6.96
N ALA A 140 9.54 10.54 -5.73
CA ALA A 140 8.75 9.40 -5.26
C ALA A 140 7.25 9.70 -5.31
N ALA A 141 6.81 10.87 -4.84
CA ALA A 141 5.41 11.26 -4.77
C ALA A 141 4.79 11.70 -6.11
N SER A 142 5.59 11.90 -7.17
CA SER A 142 5.19 12.65 -8.38
C SER A 142 4.01 12.08 -9.17
N GLU A 143 3.68 10.81 -9.00
CA GLU A 143 2.53 10.17 -9.66
C GLU A 143 1.32 10.01 -8.75
N VAL A 144 1.51 10.18 -7.45
CA VAL A 144 0.48 9.95 -6.44
C VAL A 144 -0.07 11.25 -5.87
N VAL A 145 0.81 12.24 -5.64
CA VAL A 145 0.46 13.52 -5.02
C VAL A 145 0.60 14.64 -6.05
N LYS A 146 -0.41 15.51 -6.14
CA LYS A 146 -0.35 16.73 -6.97
C LYS A 146 0.55 17.77 -6.31
N LEU A 147 1.83 17.76 -6.60
CA LEU A 147 2.81 18.61 -5.92
C LEU A 147 2.79 20.07 -6.38
N GLY A 148 2.47 20.36 -7.66
CA GLY A 148 2.54 21.73 -8.23
C GLY A 148 3.94 22.35 -8.16
N ASP A 149 4.02 23.65 -8.40
CA ASP A 149 5.29 24.41 -8.37
C ASP A 149 5.75 24.70 -6.95
N ASN A 150 4.81 24.89 -6.02
CA ASN A 150 5.08 25.12 -4.59
C ASN A 150 4.40 24.04 -3.75
N PRO A 151 5.00 22.85 -3.61
CA PRO A 151 4.39 21.72 -2.93
C PRO A 151 4.25 21.96 -1.43
N LYS A 152 3.12 21.52 -0.87
CA LYS A 152 2.92 21.48 0.58
C LYS A 152 3.93 20.51 1.22
N LEU A 153 4.35 20.80 2.44
CA LEU A 153 5.23 19.91 3.22
C LEU A 153 4.60 18.51 3.38
N SER A 154 3.29 18.42 3.51
CA SER A 154 2.55 17.16 3.59
C SER A 154 2.85 16.23 2.41
N GLY A 155 2.91 16.76 1.18
CA GLY A 155 3.26 15.98 -0.02
C GLY A 155 4.71 15.50 -0.06
N ILE A 156 5.60 16.14 0.71
CA ILE A 156 7.00 15.71 0.87
C ILE A 156 7.12 14.62 1.93
N ILE A 157 6.32 14.67 2.98
CA ILE A 157 6.29 13.67 4.06
C ILE A 157 5.59 12.38 3.59
N TYR A 158 4.59 12.49 2.74
CA TYR A 158 3.76 11.39 2.24
C TYR A 158 4.55 10.13 1.83
N PRO A 159 5.55 10.18 0.94
CA PRO A 159 6.27 8.98 0.51
C PRO A 159 7.14 8.37 1.61
N LEU A 160 7.59 9.14 2.60
CA LEU A 160 8.32 8.61 3.75
C LEU A 160 7.39 7.77 4.63
N MET A 161 6.19 8.27 4.88
CA MET A 161 5.17 7.54 5.65
C MET A 161 4.76 6.26 4.93
N GLN A 162 4.45 6.32 3.64
CA GLN A 162 4.08 5.13 2.88
C GLN A 162 5.22 4.08 2.85
N ALA A 163 6.47 4.50 2.79
CA ALA A 163 7.61 3.58 2.91
C ALA A 163 7.64 2.88 4.28
N LEU A 164 7.41 3.62 5.38
CA LEU A 164 7.37 3.05 6.73
C LEU A 164 6.19 2.11 6.95
N ASP A 165 5.07 2.31 6.27
CA ASP A 165 3.91 1.43 6.37
C ASP A 165 4.26 -0.03 6.07
N GLU A 166 5.18 -0.29 5.12
CA GLU A 166 5.67 -1.64 4.82
C GLU A 166 6.28 -2.34 6.03
N GLU A 167 7.05 -1.62 6.83
CA GLU A 167 7.69 -2.17 8.02
C GLU A 167 6.69 -2.35 9.15
N TYR A 168 5.90 -1.31 9.44
CA TYR A 168 4.99 -1.31 10.57
C TYR A 168 3.78 -2.24 10.38
N LEU A 169 3.38 -2.52 9.15
CA LEU A 169 2.41 -3.56 8.81
C LEU A 169 2.99 -4.98 8.92
N LYS A 170 4.32 -5.12 9.03
CA LYS A 170 5.03 -6.41 9.17
C LYS A 170 4.66 -7.40 8.07
N VAL A 171 4.64 -6.94 6.84
CA VAL A 171 4.31 -7.75 5.67
C VAL A 171 5.55 -8.19 4.90
N ASP A 172 5.39 -9.19 4.05
CA ASP A 172 6.44 -9.68 3.15
C ASP A 172 6.43 -8.93 1.81
N MET A 173 5.25 -8.48 1.38
CA MET A 173 5.01 -7.88 0.06
C MET A 173 4.10 -6.67 0.16
N GLN A 174 4.29 -5.72 -0.77
CA GLN A 174 3.34 -4.64 -1.03
C GLN A 174 2.68 -4.85 -2.39
N PHE A 175 1.38 -4.53 -2.49
CA PHE A 175 0.63 -4.50 -3.73
C PHE A 175 0.10 -3.09 -4.00
N GLY A 176 0.20 -2.64 -5.24
CA GLY A 176 -0.34 -1.34 -5.66
C GLY A 176 -0.43 -1.21 -7.18
N GLY A 177 -0.93 -0.07 -7.65
CA GLY A 177 -0.91 0.28 -9.06
C GLY A 177 0.47 0.73 -9.53
N MET A 178 0.68 0.80 -10.84
CA MET A 178 1.93 1.31 -11.44
C MET A 178 2.25 2.76 -11.05
N ASP A 179 1.24 3.55 -10.68
CA ASP A 179 1.40 4.89 -10.12
C ASP A 179 2.15 4.90 -8.78
N GLN A 180 2.08 3.80 -8.02
CA GLN A 180 2.77 3.62 -6.75
C GLN A 180 4.24 3.21 -6.89
N ARG A 181 4.66 2.82 -8.11
CA ARG A 181 5.98 2.25 -8.37
C ARG A 181 7.14 3.09 -7.82
N LYS A 182 7.07 4.40 -7.98
CA LYS A 182 8.16 5.29 -7.55
C LYS A 182 8.31 5.31 -6.03
N ILE A 183 7.19 5.27 -5.28
CA ILE A 183 7.22 5.21 -3.81
C ILE A 183 7.72 3.84 -3.34
N MET A 184 7.30 2.75 -3.98
CA MET A 184 7.77 1.40 -3.68
C MET A 184 9.29 1.27 -3.89
N VAL A 185 9.81 1.80 -5.00
CA VAL A 185 11.26 1.85 -5.26
C VAL A 185 11.97 2.73 -4.22
N PHE A 186 11.37 3.87 -3.83
CA PHE A 186 11.89 4.72 -2.76
C PHE A 186 11.96 3.95 -1.43
N ALA A 187 10.93 3.21 -1.05
CA ALA A 187 10.95 2.37 0.16
C ALA A 187 12.10 1.36 0.13
N ARG A 188 12.27 0.67 -0.99
CA ARG A 188 13.38 -0.30 -1.18
C ARG A 188 14.77 0.33 -1.11
N GLU A 189 14.90 1.60 -1.50
CA GLU A 189 16.18 2.32 -1.43
C GLU A 189 16.48 2.86 -0.02
N TYR A 190 15.45 3.36 0.67
CA TYR A 190 15.64 4.15 1.88
C TYR A 190 15.42 3.37 3.20
N LEU A 191 14.52 2.40 3.25
CA LEU A 191 14.31 1.58 4.46
C LEU A 191 15.58 0.87 4.95
N PRO A 192 16.45 0.31 4.07
CA PRO A 192 17.71 -0.28 4.52
C PRO A 192 18.66 0.70 5.21
N LYS A 193 18.59 2.00 4.89
CA LYS A 193 19.44 3.04 5.51
C LYS A 193 19.13 3.25 7.00
N ILE A 194 17.93 2.84 7.42
CA ILE A 194 17.50 2.89 8.83
C ILE A 194 17.42 1.51 9.47
N GLY A 195 17.89 0.46 8.78
CA GLY A 195 18.01 -0.90 9.32
C GLY A 195 16.86 -1.85 8.98
N TYR A 196 15.92 -1.44 8.13
CA TYR A 196 14.77 -2.24 7.74
C TYR A 196 15.02 -3.04 6.44
N LYS A 197 14.21 -4.06 6.22
CA LYS A 197 14.32 -4.94 5.05
C LYS A 197 13.55 -4.36 3.88
N LYS A 198 14.03 -4.66 2.68
CA LYS A 198 13.26 -4.47 1.44
C LYS A 198 12.07 -5.41 1.40
N ARG A 199 11.01 -5.00 0.73
CA ARG A 199 9.83 -5.85 0.44
C ARG A 199 9.79 -6.21 -1.04
N ILE A 200 8.98 -7.20 -1.37
CA ILE A 200 8.66 -7.58 -2.75
C ILE A 200 7.48 -6.71 -3.18
N GLU A 201 7.59 -6.09 -4.36
CA GLU A 201 6.56 -5.20 -4.87
C GLU A 201 5.78 -5.85 -6.01
N LEU A 202 4.47 -5.84 -5.88
CA LEU A 202 3.52 -6.40 -6.83
C LEU A 202 2.73 -5.25 -7.47
N LEU A 203 2.91 -5.03 -8.77
CA LEU A 203 2.39 -3.87 -9.46
C LEU A 203 1.30 -4.23 -10.46
N ASN A 204 0.12 -3.68 -10.24
CA ASN A 204 -1.04 -3.83 -11.11
C ASN A 204 -1.01 -2.80 -12.25
N PRO A 205 -1.43 -3.15 -13.47
CA PRO A 205 -1.58 -2.17 -14.52
C PRO A 205 -2.61 -1.11 -14.14
N LEU A 206 -2.40 0.12 -14.61
CA LEU A 206 -3.39 1.18 -14.51
C LEU A 206 -4.48 0.96 -15.57
N ILE A 207 -5.72 1.14 -15.15
CA ILE A 207 -6.85 1.13 -16.07
C ILE A 207 -6.97 2.53 -16.65
N ARG A 208 -6.98 2.62 -17.96
CA ARG A 208 -7.27 3.89 -18.61
C ARG A 208 -8.70 4.29 -18.27
N GLY A 209 -8.88 5.52 -17.79
CA GLY A 209 -10.20 6.10 -17.66
C GLY A 209 -10.91 6.14 -19.01
N LEU A 210 -12.24 6.05 -18.96
CA LEU A 210 -13.11 6.26 -20.12
C LEU A 210 -13.04 7.70 -20.58
#